data_34e95c71c96ab0f6282d7e62fc6055ef
#
_entry.id   34e95c71c96ab0f6282d7e62fc6055ef
#
_cell.length_a   1.000
_cell.length_b   1.000
_cell.length_c   1.000
_cell.angle_alpha   90.00
_cell.angle_beta   90.00
_cell.angle_gamma   90.00
#
_symmetry.space_group_name_H-M   'P 1'
#
loop_
_entity.id
_entity.type
_entity.pdbx_description
1 polymer ?
#
loop_
_entity_poly.entity_id
_entity_poly.type
_entity_poly.pdbx_seq_one_letter_code
_entity_poly.pdbx_strand_id
1 'polypeptide(L)'
;LEREAKAVSSLSHPNVCALYDIGHEDGIDYLVMEFLEGETLAERLTRGPIATDELLRIGIEISDGLEKAHRAGITHRDLKPGNIMLTRDGAKLLDFGLAKSDPAESSDANLTVSPTVSQPLTTAGTVLGTYQYMAPEQLEGGPVDARTDIFSLGAVLYEMATGTRAFEGGSQATLIGAILHQQPQPASSIQPMIPPALDRVIQSSLAKDPDDRLQTAHDLKLQLQWIAEGGSVTGVPAPVAARRKSRERLAWAAFGVAALAAALATAGLVLRAPDTPRQVRFLIDAPSNLPFIGSPRVSPDGTRIAFRATDDMGQSGIWVRALDSLEPVLLTRV
;
A
#
# COMPACT_ATOMS: atom_id res chain seq x y z
N LEU A 1 -17.63 -20.27 -0.53
CA LEU A 1 -18.59 -20.45 0.57
C LEU A 1 -18.17 -21.57 1.53
N GLU A 2 -18.01 -22.82 1.06
CA GLU A 2 -17.69 -23.97 1.94
C GLU A 2 -16.36 -23.83 2.69
N ARG A 3 -15.30 -23.32 2.05
CA ARG A 3 -13.99 -23.11 2.70
C ARG A 3 -14.03 -22.06 3.80
N GLU A 4 -14.67 -20.94 3.54
CA GLU A 4 -14.82 -19.83 4.50
C GLU A 4 -15.71 -20.25 5.66
N ALA A 5 -16.84 -20.88 5.36
CA ALA A 5 -17.74 -21.36 6.37
C ALA A 5 -17.09 -22.46 7.25
N LYS A 6 -16.24 -23.33 6.68
CA LYS A 6 -15.46 -24.31 7.44
C LYS A 6 -14.38 -23.64 8.33
N ALA A 7 -13.81 -22.53 7.89
CA ALA A 7 -12.90 -21.74 8.72
C ALA A 7 -13.65 -21.08 9.89
N VAL A 8 -14.82 -20.47 9.61
CA VAL A 8 -15.69 -19.84 10.63
C VAL A 8 -16.21 -20.89 11.63
N SER A 9 -16.59 -22.10 11.19
CA SER A 9 -17.07 -23.16 12.10
C SER A 9 -16.01 -23.63 13.09
N SER A 10 -14.73 -23.38 12.83
CA SER A 10 -13.64 -23.65 13.76
C SER A 10 -13.47 -22.58 14.85
N LEU A 11 -14.14 -21.42 14.73
CA LEU A 11 -14.07 -20.36 15.71
C LEU A 11 -14.96 -20.68 16.91
N SER A 12 -14.32 -20.89 18.06
CA SER A 12 -15.02 -20.99 19.33
C SER A 12 -14.59 -19.82 20.21
N HIS A 13 -15.52 -18.90 20.48
CA HIS A 13 -15.27 -17.69 21.26
C HIS A 13 -16.59 -17.15 21.85
N PRO A 14 -16.61 -16.63 23.10
CA PRO A 14 -17.83 -16.11 23.70
C PRO A 14 -18.47 -14.96 22.91
N ASN A 15 -17.67 -14.15 22.21
CA ASN A 15 -18.14 -13.00 21.43
C ASN A 15 -18.29 -13.28 19.93
N VAL A 16 -18.33 -14.54 19.52
CA VAL A 16 -18.60 -14.99 18.13
C VAL A 16 -19.74 -15.98 18.17
N CYS A 17 -20.75 -15.80 17.33
CA CYS A 17 -21.83 -16.76 17.14
C CYS A 17 -21.27 -18.06 16.56
N ALA A 18 -21.51 -19.19 17.22
CA ALA A 18 -21.01 -20.47 16.75
C ALA A 18 -21.75 -20.92 15.48
N LEU A 19 -20.99 -21.33 14.47
CA LEU A 19 -21.53 -22.00 13.28
C LEU A 19 -21.34 -23.51 13.47
N TYR A 20 -22.44 -24.25 13.56
CA TYR A 20 -22.42 -25.67 13.86
C TYR A 20 -22.34 -26.54 12.60
N ASP A 21 -23.06 -26.14 11.53
CA ASP A 21 -23.11 -26.96 10.31
C ASP A 21 -23.51 -26.10 9.10
N ILE A 22 -23.25 -26.64 7.91
CA ILE A 22 -23.63 -26.10 6.62
C ILE A 22 -24.32 -27.22 5.84
N GLY A 23 -25.52 -26.97 5.37
CA GLY A 23 -26.25 -27.93 4.57
C GLY A 23 -26.69 -27.36 3.24
N HIS A 24 -27.02 -28.28 2.33
CA HIS A 24 -27.63 -27.95 1.04
C HIS A 24 -28.82 -28.88 0.83
N GLU A 25 -30.00 -28.33 0.65
CA GLU A 25 -31.23 -29.08 0.40
C GLU A 25 -32.09 -28.35 -0.65
N ASP A 26 -32.57 -29.08 -1.61
CA ASP A 26 -33.42 -28.57 -2.71
C ASP A 26 -32.86 -27.33 -3.44
N GLY A 27 -31.54 -27.26 -3.61
CA GLY A 27 -30.89 -26.13 -4.27
C GLY A 27 -30.70 -24.90 -3.38
N ILE A 28 -30.97 -25.01 -2.08
CA ILE A 28 -30.83 -23.94 -1.08
C ILE A 28 -29.71 -24.29 -0.12
N ASP A 29 -28.71 -23.41 -0.02
CA ASP A 29 -27.68 -23.49 1.01
C ASP A 29 -28.23 -22.91 2.33
N TYR A 30 -28.00 -23.60 3.44
CA TYR A 30 -28.39 -23.12 4.76
C TYR A 30 -27.26 -23.30 5.77
N LEU A 31 -27.27 -22.42 6.78
CA LEU A 31 -26.32 -22.44 7.88
C LEU A 31 -27.04 -22.82 9.17
N VAL A 32 -26.45 -23.72 9.95
CA VAL A 32 -26.92 -24.06 11.29
C VAL A 32 -26.02 -23.37 12.30
N MET A 33 -26.58 -22.43 13.06
CA MET A 33 -25.82 -21.61 13.97
C MET A 33 -26.43 -21.59 15.37
N GLU A 34 -25.68 -21.07 16.34
CA GLU A 34 -26.12 -20.85 17.71
C GLU A 34 -27.37 -19.98 17.73
N PHE A 35 -28.39 -20.42 18.47
CA PHE A 35 -29.57 -19.62 18.72
C PHE A 35 -29.27 -18.59 19.80
N LEU A 36 -29.42 -17.31 19.48
CA LEU A 36 -29.12 -16.20 20.38
C LEU A 36 -30.41 -15.50 20.84
N GLU A 37 -30.60 -15.36 22.15
CA GLU A 37 -31.65 -14.55 22.71
C GLU A 37 -31.13 -13.15 23.01
N GLY A 38 -31.81 -12.13 22.45
CA GLY A 38 -31.39 -10.72 22.61
C GLY A 38 -31.96 -9.83 21.50
N GLU A 39 -31.29 -8.71 21.31
CA GLU A 39 -31.62 -7.77 20.22
C GLU A 39 -30.34 -7.44 19.45
N THR A 40 -30.48 -7.05 18.19
CA THR A 40 -29.34 -6.54 17.42
C THR A 40 -28.92 -5.15 17.92
N LEU A 41 -27.64 -4.82 17.75
CA LEU A 41 -27.16 -3.47 18.04
C LEU A 41 -27.90 -2.42 17.17
N ALA A 42 -28.30 -2.78 15.95
CA ALA A 42 -29.13 -1.91 15.09
C ALA A 42 -30.46 -1.57 15.75
N GLU A 43 -31.19 -2.57 16.31
CA GLU A 43 -32.40 -2.35 17.05
C GLU A 43 -32.18 -1.50 18.31
N ARG A 44 -31.11 -1.77 19.04
CA ARG A 44 -30.70 -0.97 20.22
C ARG A 44 -30.49 0.51 19.88
N LEU A 45 -29.81 0.78 18.76
CA LEU A 45 -29.49 2.15 18.32
C LEU A 45 -30.73 2.96 17.88
N THR A 46 -31.83 2.32 17.53
CA THR A 46 -33.10 3.04 17.27
C THR A 46 -33.59 3.85 18.48
N ARG A 47 -33.14 3.49 19.68
CA ARG A 47 -33.46 4.18 20.94
C ARG A 47 -32.50 5.33 21.27
N GLY A 48 -31.52 5.61 20.39
CA GLY A 48 -30.54 6.66 20.56
C GLY A 48 -29.16 6.15 20.97
N PRO A 49 -28.21 7.07 21.27
CA PRO A 49 -26.83 6.73 21.61
C PRO A 49 -26.75 5.84 22.86
N ILE A 50 -25.63 5.17 22.97
CA ILE A 50 -25.32 4.25 24.07
C ILE A 50 -24.48 4.98 25.12
N ALA A 51 -24.74 4.71 26.40
CA ALA A 51 -23.94 5.26 27.49
C ALA A 51 -22.48 4.79 27.36
N THR A 52 -21.54 5.65 27.72
CA THR A 52 -20.10 5.44 27.46
C THR A 52 -19.57 4.13 28.06
N ASP A 53 -19.98 3.78 29.26
CA ASP A 53 -19.58 2.53 29.93
C ASP A 53 -20.11 1.28 29.24
N GLU A 54 -21.37 1.31 28.79
CA GLU A 54 -21.98 0.25 27.98
C GLU A 54 -21.31 0.15 26.60
N LEU A 55 -21.04 1.28 25.95
CA LEU A 55 -20.34 1.37 24.68
C LEU A 55 -18.93 0.74 24.79
N LEU A 56 -18.18 1.10 25.81
CA LEU A 56 -16.84 0.55 26.03
C LEU A 56 -16.87 -0.96 26.23
N ARG A 57 -17.81 -1.47 27.05
CA ARG A 57 -17.99 -2.91 27.25
C ARG A 57 -18.29 -3.62 25.91
N ILE A 58 -19.28 -3.16 25.15
CA ILE A 58 -19.63 -3.74 23.86
C ILE A 58 -18.45 -3.66 22.89
N GLY A 59 -17.77 -2.52 22.80
CA GLY A 59 -16.60 -2.34 21.93
C GLY A 59 -15.44 -3.27 22.27
N ILE A 60 -15.18 -3.52 23.55
CA ILE A 60 -14.17 -4.47 24.02
C ILE A 60 -14.55 -5.90 23.61
N GLU A 61 -15.79 -6.31 23.83
CA GLU A 61 -16.30 -7.65 23.50
C GLU A 61 -16.23 -7.92 21.99
N ILE A 62 -16.63 -6.96 21.16
CA ILE A 62 -16.53 -7.05 19.68
C ILE A 62 -15.07 -7.14 19.26
N SER A 63 -14.19 -6.30 19.83
CA SER A 63 -12.76 -6.31 19.51
C SER A 63 -12.12 -7.64 19.87
N ASP A 64 -12.55 -8.29 20.96
CA ASP A 64 -12.08 -9.61 21.37
C ASP A 64 -12.49 -10.71 20.38
N GLY A 65 -13.75 -10.68 19.94
CA GLY A 65 -14.24 -11.57 18.88
C GLY A 65 -13.48 -11.40 17.55
N LEU A 66 -13.26 -10.15 17.12
CA LEU A 66 -12.47 -9.86 15.92
C LEU A 66 -11.01 -10.30 16.06
N GLU A 67 -10.37 -10.08 17.22
CA GLU A 67 -9.01 -10.55 17.48
C GLU A 67 -8.90 -12.06 17.30
N LYS A 68 -9.88 -12.81 17.81
CA LYS A 68 -9.92 -14.27 17.65
C LYS A 68 -10.03 -14.69 16.18
N ALA A 69 -10.91 -14.02 15.41
CA ALA A 69 -11.10 -14.30 14.00
C ALA A 69 -9.84 -13.94 13.18
N HIS A 70 -9.25 -12.76 13.40
CA HIS A 70 -8.06 -12.30 12.71
C HIS A 70 -6.85 -13.21 12.97
N ARG A 71 -6.68 -13.74 14.17
CA ARG A 71 -5.65 -14.76 14.47
C ARG A 71 -5.84 -16.07 13.73
N ALA A 72 -7.07 -16.38 13.34
CA ALA A 72 -7.40 -17.52 12.48
C ALA A 72 -7.31 -17.20 10.98
N GLY A 73 -6.88 -15.99 10.62
CA GLY A 73 -6.82 -15.53 9.22
C GLY A 73 -8.18 -15.17 8.61
N ILE A 74 -9.20 -14.95 9.45
CA ILE A 74 -10.57 -14.66 9.03
C ILE A 74 -10.85 -13.18 9.27
N THR A 75 -11.22 -12.44 8.22
CA THR A 75 -11.70 -11.06 8.26
C THR A 75 -13.22 -11.06 8.16
N HIS A 76 -13.90 -10.23 8.93
CA HIS A 76 -15.37 -10.20 8.97
C HIS A 76 -15.99 -9.61 7.70
N ARG A 77 -15.43 -8.54 7.15
CA ARG A 77 -15.76 -7.87 5.88
C ARG A 77 -17.17 -7.23 5.78
N ASP A 78 -18.06 -7.50 6.70
CA ASP A 78 -19.44 -6.93 6.73
C ASP A 78 -19.87 -6.53 8.14
N LEU A 79 -18.94 -5.98 8.93
CA LEU A 79 -19.22 -5.55 10.29
C LEU A 79 -20.13 -4.31 10.27
N LYS A 80 -21.29 -4.42 10.92
CA LYS A 80 -22.31 -3.38 11.06
C LYS A 80 -23.20 -3.68 12.26
N PRO A 81 -23.98 -2.72 12.77
CA PRO A 81 -24.86 -2.93 13.92
C PRO A 81 -25.83 -4.10 13.77
N GLY A 82 -26.31 -4.40 12.54
CA GLY A 82 -27.19 -5.54 12.29
C GLY A 82 -26.51 -6.91 12.46
N ASN A 83 -25.20 -6.96 12.39
CA ASN A 83 -24.40 -8.19 12.54
C ASN A 83 -23.75 -8.29 13.94
N ILE A 84 -24.26 -7.56 14.91
CA ILE A 84 -23.86 -7.59 16.31
C ILE A 84 -25.11 -7.86 17.16
N MET A 85 -25.11 -8.98 17.87
CA MET A 85 -26.20 -9.36 18.77
C MET A 85 -25.83 -9.02 20.21
N LEU A 86 -26.71 -8.33 20.90
CA LEU A 86 -26.60 -8.02 22.32
C LEU A 86 -27.39 -9.05 23.10
N THR A 87 -26.70 -9.93 23.79
CA THR A 87 -27.29 -10.99 24.62
C THR A 87 -27.06 -10.71 26.11
N ARG A 88 -27.63 -11.55 26.96
CA ARG A 88 -27.39 -11.47 28.41
C ARG A 88 -25.94 -11.75 28.79
N ASP A 89 -25.24 -12.57 27.97
CA ASP A 89 -23.86 -12.99 28.21
C ASP A 89 -22.83 -12.08 27.53
N GLY A 90 -23.28 -11.03 26.84
CA GLY A 90 -22.45 -10.06 26.16
C GLY A 90 -22.76 -9.89 24.68
N ALA A 91 -21.94 -9.11 23.98
CA ALA A 91 -22.08 -8.90 22.53
C ALA A 91 -21.46 -10.08 21.76
N LYS A 92 -22.16 -10.52 20.69
CA LYS A 92 -21.69 -11.57 19.79
C LYS A 92 -21.70 -11.09 18.35
N LEU A 93 -20.63 -11.40 17.63
CA LEU A 93 -20.50 -11.18 16.19
C LEU A 93 -21.29 -12.25 15.43
N LEU A 94 -22.07 -11.82 14.44
CA LEU A 94 -22.81 -12.66 13.51
C LEU A 94 -22.18 -12.57 12.11
N ASP A 95 -22.51 -13.52 11.24
CA ASP A 95 -22.35 -13.44 9.77
C ASP A 95 -20.98 -12.90 9.29
N PHE A 96 -19.91 -13.60 9.60
CA PHE A 96 -18.64 -13.37 8.91
C PHE A 96 -18.86 -13.51 7.41
N GLY A 97 -18.54 -12.49 6.64
CA GLY A 97 -18.86 -12.26 5.22
C GLY A 97 -18.81 -13.44 4.25
N LEU A 98 -19.46 -14.54 4.61
CA LEU A 98 -19.52 -15.81 3.88
C LEU A 98 -20.05 -15.68 2.45
N ALA A 99 -20.67 -14.54 2.12
CA ALA A 99 -21.24 -14.28 0.79
C ALA A 99 -20.35 -13.42 -0.12
N LYS A 100 -19.21 -12.90 0.38
CA LYS A 100 -18.33 -11.99 -0.37
C LYS A 100 -16.99 -12.67 -0.66
N SER A 101 -16.97 -13.54 -1.70
CA SER A 101 -15.73 -14.17 -2.19
C SER A 101 -14.73 -13.13 -2.71
N ASP A 102 -13.43 -13.31 -2.43
CA ASP A 102 -12.37 -12.49 -3.00
C ASP A 102 -12.33 -12.63 -4.54
N PRO A 103 -12.33 -11.52 -5.29
CA PRO A 103 -12.15 -11.57 -6.74
C PRO A 103 -10.74 -12.09 -7.17
N ALA A 104 -9.81 -12.26 -6.23
CA ALA A 104 -8.43 -12.69 -6.52
C ALA A 104 -8.25 -14.20 -6.67
N GLU A 105 -9.20 -15.06 -6.28
CA GLU A 105 -9.09 -16.52 -6.43
C GLU A 105 -9.78 -17.11 -7.66
N SER A 106 -10.47 -16.33 -8.49
CA SER A 106 -11.08 -16.78 -9.74
C SER A 106 -10.16 -16.52 -10.94
N SER A 107 -9.04 -17.26 -11.03
CA SER A 107 -8.21 -17.35 -12.24
C SER A 107 -8.75 -18.39 -13.22
N ASP A 108 -10.03 -18.39 -13.50
CA ASP A 108 -10.60 -19.03 -14.68
C ASP A 108 -11.33 -17.99 -15.53
N ALA A 109 -10.64 -17.61 -16.61
CA ALA A 109 -11.13 -16.73 -17.65
C ALA A 109 -12.34 -17.36 -18.34
N ASN A 110 -13.53 -17.05 -17.88
CA ASN A 110 -14.80 -17.05 -18.62
C ASN A 110 -16.01 -17.03 -17.67
N LEU A 111 -16.08 -16.03 -16.80
CA LEU A 111 -17.37 -15.69 -16.20
C LEU A 111 -17.60 -14.19 -16.44
N THR A 112 -18.41 -13.93 -17.46
CA THR A 112 -19.17 -12.68 -17.56
C THR A 112 -19.61 -12.29 -16.16
N VAL A 113 -19.16 -11.11 -15.73
CA VAL A 113 -19.62 -10.44 -14.51
C VAL A 113 -21.13 -10.29 -14.62
N SER A 114 -21.86 -11.28 -14.14
CA SER A 114 -23.26 -11.13 -13.78
C SER A 114 -23.25 -10.66 -12.33
N PRO A 115 -23.60 -9.40 -12.05
CA PRO A 115 -24.00 -9.03 -10.71
C PRO A 115 -25.25 -9.85 -10.43
N THR A 116 -25.14 -10.80 -9.51
CA THR A 116 -26.33 -11.50 -8.97
C THR A 116 -27.09 -10.49 -8.09
N VAL A 117 -27.60 -9.46 -8.74
CA VAL A 117 -28.66 -8.58 -8.25
C VAL A 117 -29.86 -8.91 -9.09
N SER A 118 -30.43 -10.11 -8.86
CA SER A 118 -31.77 -10.45 -9.28
C SER A 118 -32.71 -10.23 -8.12
N GLN A 119 -32.79 -8.99 -7.65
CA GLN A 119 -34.01 -8.44 -7.03
C GLN A 119 -34.25 -7.06 -7.62
N PRO A 120 -35.50 -6.75 -8.04
CA PRO A 120 -35.79 -5.48 -8.66
C PRO A 120 -35.54 -4.34 -7.68
N LEU A 121 -34.79 -3.34 -8.12
CA LEU A 121 -34.53 -2.06 -7.46
C LEU A 121 -35.83 -1.29 -7.25
N THR A 122 -36.62 -1.63 -6.23
CA THR A 122 -37.77 -0.83 -5.85
C THR A 122 -38.07 -0.95 -4.35
N THR A 123 -37.10 -0.56 -3.53
CA THR A 123 -37.39 0.05 -2.22
C THR A 123 -36.16 0.92 -1.86
N ALA A 124 -36.29 2.21 -1.98
CA ALA A 124 -35.22 3.23 -1.88
C ALA A 124 -34.57 3.37 -0.48
N GLY A 125 -34.71 2.39 0.40
CA GLY A 125 -34.15 2.41 1.74
C GLY A 125 -33.17 1.28 2.06
N THR A 126 -33.25 0.13 1.38
CA THR A 126 -32.54 -1.09 1.81
C THR A 126 -31.13 -1.23 1.23
N VAL A 127 -30.86 -0.64 0.06
CA VAL A 127 -29.54 -0.75 -0.60
C VAL A 127 -28.56 0.28 -0.07
N LEU A 128 -29.02 1.44 0.38
CA LEU A 128 -28.15 2.52 0.90
C LEU A 128 -27.48 2.15 2.24
N GLY A 129 -28.13 1.30 3.05
CA GLY A 129 -27.66 0.94 4.40
C GLY A 129 -26.39 0.07 4.45
N THR A 130 -26.06 -0.64 3.38
CA THR A 130 -24.95 -1.61 3.39
C THR A 130 -23.59 -0.94 3.26
N TYR A 131 -23.48 0.21 2.59
CA TYR A 131 -22.19 0.87 2.34
C TYR A 131 -21.63 1.68 3.52
N GLN A 132 -22.47 2.06 4.49
CA GLN A 132 -22.16 3.04 5.53
C GLN A 132 -21.05 2.64 6.50
N TYR A 133 -20.74 1.34 6.57
CA TYR A 133 -19.69 0.78 7.44
C TYR A 133 -18.52 0.20 6.63
N MET A 134 -18.59 0.22 5.30
CA MET A 134 -17.53 -0.27 4.44
C MET A 134 -16.29 0.62 4.54
N ALA A 135 -15.14 0.00 4.56
CA ALA A 135 -13.87 0.70 4.52
C ALA A 135 -13.57 1.21 3.10
N PRO A 136 -12.77 2.30 2.95
CA PRO A 136 -12.36 2.85 1.66
C PRO A 136 -11.85 1.80 0.69
N GLU A 137 -10.95 0.93 1.12
CA GLU A 137 -10.35 -0.13 0.31
C GLU A 137 -11.37 -1.15 -0.22
N GLN A 138 -12.46 -1.40 0.51
CA GLN A 138 -13.55 -2.26 0.01
C GLN A 138 -14.31 -1.60 -1.15
N LEU A 139 -14.49 -0.29 -1.09
CA LEU A 139 -15.20 0.48 -2.12
C LEU A 139 -14.35 0.68 -3.37
N GLU A 140 -13.03 0.73 -3.20
CA GLU A 140 -12.05 0.87 -4.28
C GLU A 140 -11.62 -0.47 -4.89
N GLY A 141 -12.05 -1.61 -4.31
CA GLY A 141 -11.65 -2.94 -4.76
C GLY A 141 -10.19 -3.27 -4.42
N GLY A 142 -9.63 -2.62 -3.42
CA GLY A 142 -8.30 -2.84 -2.90
C GLY A 142 -8.19 -4.11 -2.02
N PRO A 143 -6.99 -4.42 -1.53
CA PRO A 143 -6.78 -5.57 -0.64
C PRO A 143 -7.49 -5.35 0.70
N VAL A 144 -8.24 -6.38 1.13
CA VAL A 144 -9.02 -6.39 2.38
C VAL A 144 -8.29 -7.22 3.42
N ASP A 145 -8.01 -6.62 4.58
CA ASP A 145 -7.36 -7.31 5.71
C ASP A 145 -8.04 -6.96 7.04
N ALA A 146 -7.44 -7.35 8.16
CA ALA A 146 -7.94 -7.09 9.51
C ALA A 146 -8.24 -5.61 9.79
N ARG A 147 -7.55 -4.67 9.13
CA ARG A 147 -7.71 -3.22 9.30
C ARG A 147 -9.00 -2.68 8.66
N THR A 148 -9.58 -3.46 7.75
CA THR A 148 -10.92 -3.19 7.18
C THR A 148 -11.99 -3.31 8.28
N ASP A 149 -11.92 -4.36 9.09
CA ASP A 149 -12.86 -4.54 10.21
C ASP A 149 -12.66 -3.47 11.30
N ILE A 150 -11.43 -2.97 11.47
CA ILE A 150 -11.14 -1.86 12.40
C ILE A 150 -11.84 -0.58 11.95
N PHE A 151 -11.84 -0.27 10.65
CA PHE A 151 -12.58 0.87 10.11
C PHE A 151 -14.08 0.70 10.37
N SER A 152 -14.63 -0.47 10.04
CA SER A 152 -16.05 -0.77 10.25
C SER A 152 -16.44 -0.68 11.73
N LEU A 153 -15.61 -1.19 12.64
CA LEU A 153 -15.82 -1.05 14.08
C LEU A 153 -15.72 0.42 14.52
N GLY A 154 -14.80 1.20 13.96
CA GLY A 154 -14.75 2.64 14.18
C GLY A 154 -16.06 3.36 13.83
N ALA A 155 -16.69 2.99 12.71
CA ALA A 155 -17.98 3.52 12.29
C ALA A 155 -19.11 3.09 13.23
N VAL A 156 -19.08 1.84 13.70
CA VAL A 156 -20.04 1.33 14.71
C VAL A 156 -19.87 2.06 16.04
N LEU A 157 -18.64 2.22 16.54
CA LEU A 157 -18.36 2.95 17.78
C LEU A 157 -18.81 4.42 17.70
N TYR A 158 -18.60 5.05 16.54
CA TYR A 158 -19.09 6.42 16.30
C TYR A 158 -20.59 6.51 16.43
N GLU A 159 -21.33 5.60 15.78
CA GLU A 159 -22.79 5.59 15.85
C GLU A 159 -23.31 5.25 17.26
N MET A 160 -22.66 4.32 17.95
CA MET A 160 -22.97 4.02 19.36
C MET A 160 -22.80 5.27 20.23
N ALA A 161 -21.74 6.04 20.01
CA ALA A 161 -21.41 7.22 20.80
C ALA A 161 -22.33 8.41 20.51
N THR A 162 -22.70 8.63 19.26
CA THR A 162 -23.39 9.85 18.82
C THR A 162 -24.87 9.64 18.53
N GLY A 163 -25.31 8.40 18.27
CA GLY A 163 -26.64 8.08 17.74
C GLY A 163 -26.81 8.44 16.27
N THR A 164 -25.73 8.89 15.58
CA THR A 164 -25.74 9.21 14.16
C THR A 164 -24.61 8.46 13.44
N ARG A 165 -24.78 8.24 12.15
CA ARG A 165 -23.77 7.53 11.35
C ARG A 165 -22.53 8.39 11.11
N ALA A 166 -21.37 7.76 11.01
CA ALA A 166 -20.11 8.46 10.75
C ALA A 166 -20.09 9.11 9.35
N PHE A 167 -20.76 8.47 8.39
CA PHE A 167 -20.83 8.95 7.00
C PHE A 167 -22.28 8.90 6.52
N GLU A 168 -22.72 9.99 5.89
CA GLU A 168 -24.05 10.14 5.34
C GLU A 168 -23.98 10.69 3.92
N GLY A 169 -24.99 10.39 3.11
CA GLY A 169 -25.13 10.89 1.74
C GLY A 169 -26.55 10.73 1.21
N GLY A 170 -27.05 11.72 0.48
CA GLY A 170 -28.37 11.69 -0.15
C GLY A 170 -28.46 10.71 -1.33
N SER A 171 -27.34 10.15 -1.80
CA SER A 171 -27.24 9.12 -2.82
C SER A 171 -26.08 8.17 -2.52
N GLN A 172 -26.04 7.01 -3.19
CA GLN A 172 -24.92 6.07 -3.07
C GLN A 172 -23.59 6.74 -3.44
N ALA A 173 -23.55 7.51 -4.52
CA ALA A 173 -22.33 8.19 -4.96
C ALA A 173 -21.82 9.24 -3.94
N THR A 174 -22.73 10.01 -3.33
CA THR A 174 -22.37 10.99 -2.29
C THR A 174 -21.91 10.30 -1.01
N LEU A 175 -22.51 9.19 -0.63
CA LEU A 175 -22.08 8.38 0.52
C LEU A 175 -20.68 7.78 0.28
N ILE A 176 -20.45 7.16 -0.88
CA ILE A 176 -19.13 6.64 -1.25
C ILE A 176 -18.10 7.76 -1.22
N GLY A 177 -18.37 8.93 -1.83
CA GLY A 177 -17.49 10.08 -1.77
C GLY A 177 -17.20 10.57 -0.35
N ALA A 178 -18.18 10.50 0.56
CA ALA A 178 -17.98 10.83 1.97
C ALA A 178 -17.05 9.81 2.66
N ILE A 179 -17.24 8.51 2.43
CA ILE A 179 -16.40 7.46 3.01
C ILE A 179 -14.96 7.57 2.51
N LEU A 180 -14.75 7.85 1.24
CA LEU A 180 -13.42 7.94 0.66
C LEU A 180 -12.65 9.20 1.07
N HIS A 181 -13.32 10.34 1.18
CA HIS A 181 -12.62 11.63 1.24
C HIS A 181 -12.97 12.50 2.44
N GLN A 182 -14.10 12.29 3.12
CA GLN A 182 -14.49 13.15 4.24
C GLN A 182 -14.08 12.53 5.58
N GLN A 183 -13.64 13.38 6.50
CA GLN A 183 -13.50 13.00 7.92
C GLN A 183 -14.84 13.27 8.62
N PRO A 184 -15.35 12.34 9.42
CA PRO A 184 -16.54 12.61 10.22
C PRO A 184 -16.24 13.68 11.28
N GLN A 185 -17.28 14.37 11.71
CA GLN A 185 -17.13 15.31 12.82
C GLN A 185 -16.66 14.56 14.08
N PRO A 186 -15.81 15.18 14.93
CA PRO A 186 -15.46 14.55 16.19
C PRO A 186 -16.70 14.17 17.00
N ALA A 187 -16.74 12.95 17.52
CA ALA A 187 -17.88 12.48 18.30
C ALA A 187 -18.15 13.38 19.52
N SER A 188 -17.10 13.92 20.11
CA SER A 188 -17.16 14.88 21.21
C SER A 188 -17.82 16.22 20.85
N SER A 189 -17.87 16.60 19.56
CA SER A 189 -18.60 17.80 19.12
C SER A 189 -20.11 17.60 19.09
N ILE A 190 -20.58 16.35 18.97
CA ILE A 190 -21.99 15.95 18.98
C ILE A 190 -22.43 15.62 20.40
N GLN A 191 -21.59 14.87 21.12
CA GLN A 191 -21.84 14.42 22.50
C GLN A 191 -20.68 14.89 23.39
N PRO A 192 -20.78 16.05 24.04
CA PRO A 192 -19.69 16.62 24.84
C PRO A 192 -19.23 15.76 26.03
N MET A 193 -20.02 14.78 26.44
CA MET A 193 -19.69 13.87 27.54
C MET A 193 -18.77 12.71 27.10
N ILE A 194 -18.48 12.55 25.81
CA ILE A 194 -17.59 11.53 25.31
C ILE A 194 -16.14 11.84 25.75
N PRO A 195 -15.44 10.87 26.37
CA PRO A 195 -14.04 11.04 26.74
C PRO A 195 -13.18 11.37 25.51
N PRO A 196 -12.28 12.37 25.58
CA PRO A 196 -11.40 12.71 24.46
C PRO A 196 -10.53 11.53 23.97
N ALA A 197 -10.23 10.58 24.87
CA ALA A 197 -9.51 9.36 24.51
C ALA A 197 -10.35 8.46 23.58
N LEU A 198 -11.66 8.30 23.86
CA LEU A 198 -12.56 7.53 23.00
C LEU A 198 -12.74 8.18 21.63
N ASP A 199 -12.90 9.51 21.59
CA ASP A 199 -12.97 10.26 20.33
C ASP A 199 -11.72 10.03 19.47
N ARG A 200 -10.53 10.05 20.09
CA ARG A 200 -9.28 9.76 19.38
C ARG A 200 -9.22 8.33 18.84
N VAL A 201 -9.67 7.34 19.60
CA VAL A 201 -9.73 5.93 19.16
C VAL A 201 -10.63 5.80 17.95
N ILE A 202 -11.82 6.40 18.00
CA ILE A 202 -12.78 6.40 16.88
C ILE A 202 -12.14 7.05 15.64
N GLN A 203 -11.53 8.24 15.77
CA GLN A 203 -10.90 8.95 14.66
C GLN A 203 -9.73 8.15 14.06
N SER A 204 -8.90 7.52 14.90
CA SER A 204 -7.79 6.67 14.44
C SER A 204 -8.29 5.45 13.69
N SER A 205 -9.41 4.86 14.11
CA SER A 205 -10.02 3.72 13.42
C SER A 205 -10.61 4.12 12.06
N LEU A 206 -11.13 5.36 11.93
CA LEU A 206 -11.73 5.91 10.71
C LEU A 206 -10.73 6.59 9.77
N ALA A 207 -9.42 6.44 9.98
CA ALA A 207 -8.41 6.91 9.04
C ALA A 207 -8.59 6.25 7.67
N LYS A 208 -8.43 7.02 6.58
CA LYS A 208 -8.70 6.53 5.21
C LYS A 208 -7.63 5.54 4.76
N ASP A 209 -6.37 5.86 5.03
CA ASP A 209 -5.26 4.94 4.79
C ASP A 209 -5.25 3.85 5.88
N PRO A 210 -5.32 2.55 5.52
CA PRO A 210 -5.20 1.46 6.47
C PRO A 210 -3.93 1.51 7.33
N ASP A 211 -2.83 2.06 6.82
CA ASP A 211 -1.57 2.17 7.55
C ASP A 211 -1.61 3.25 8.65
N ASP A 212 -2.50 4.22 8.56
CA ASP A 212 -2.70 5.25 9.59
C ASP A 212 -3.72 4.83 10.67
N ARG A 213 -4.38 3.67 10.54
CA ARG A 213 -5.33 3.10 11.53
C ARG A 213 -4.61 2.38 12.67
N LEU A 214 -5.36 2.02 13.70
CA LEU A 214 -4.95 0.95 14.62
C LEU A 214 -4.70 -0.31 13.81
N GLN A 215 -3.62 -1.04 14.09
CA GLN A 215 -3.18 -2.12 13.22
C GLN A 215 -3.81 -3.47 13.55
N THR A 216 -4.29 -3.65 14.78
CA THR A 216 -4.89 -4.90 15.23
C THR A 216 -6.15 -4.65 16.07
N ALA A 217 -7.09 -5.60 16.05
CA ALA A 217 -8.23 -5.59 16.97
C ALA A 217 -7.79 -5.70 18.44
N HIS A 218 -6.64 -6.31 18.69
CA HIS A 218 -6.03 -6.34 20.01
C HIS A 218 -5.66 -4.95 20.52
N ASP A 219 -5.02 -4.12 19.69
CA ASP A 219 -4.64 -2.75 20.06
C ASP A 219 -5.88 -1.91 20.35
N LEU A 220 -6.94 -2.08 19.54
CA LEU A 220 -8.21 -1.40 19.75
C LEU A 220 -8.85 -1.82 21.09
N LYS A 221 -8.89 -3.14 21.38
CA LYS A 221 -9.38 -3.67 22.66
C LYS A 221 -8.63 -3.08 23.84
N LEU A 222 -7.30 -3.08 23.82
CA LEU A 222 -6.48 -2.53 24.89
C LEU A 222 -6.73 -1.04 25.12
N GLN A 223 -6.93 -0.26 24.06
CA GLN A 223 -7.25 1.16 24.22
C GLN A 223 -8.63 1.39 24.82
N LEU A 224 -9.63 0.61 24.41
CA LEU A 224 -10.98 0.69 25.00
C LEU A 224 -10.97 0.27 26.47
N GLN A 225 -10.24 -0.80 26.83
CA GLN A 225 -10.05 -1.23 28.21
C GLN A 225 -9.41 -0.15 29.07
N TRP A 226 -8.32 0.45 28.58
CA TRP A 226 -7.65 1.55 29.28
C TRP A 226 -8.58 2.74 29.55
N ILE A 227 -9.45 3.07 28.57
CA ILE A 227 -10.46 4.14 28.74
C ILE A 227 -11.51 3.74 29.80
N ALA A 228 -11.97 2.49 29.78
CA ALA A 228 -12.93 1.96 30.74
C ALA A 228 -12.40 1.98 32.18
N GLU A 229 -11.11 1.77 32.37
CA GLU A 229 -10.40 1.84 33.66
C GLU A 229 -10.15 3.28 34.14
N GLY A 230 -10.68 4.29 33.45
CA GLY A 230 -10.52 5.71 33.81
C GLY A 230 -9.16 6.29 33.44
N GLY A 231 -8.49 5.73 32.45
CA GLY A 231 -7.20 6.21 31.94
C GLY A 231 -7.23 7.67 31.51
N SER A 232 -6.36 8.49 32.11
CA SER A 232 -6.26 9.92 31.84
C SER A 232 -5.49 10.20 30.55
N VAL A 233 -5.85 11.26 29.82
CA VAL A 233 -5.31 11.69 28.54
C VAL A 233 -3.80 12.00 28.57
N THR A 234 -3.17 12.08 29.73
CA THR A 234 -1.77 12.50 29.93
C THR A 234 -0.72 11.42 29.72
N GLY A 235 -1.11 10.20 29.36
CA GLY A 235 -0.16 9.07 29.28
C GLY A 235 -0.30 8.16 28.05
N VAL A 236 -0.98 8.57 26.97
CA VAL A 236 -1.07 7.72 25.77
C VAL A 236 0.29 7.70 25.07
N PRO A 237 0.97 6.52 24.96
CA PRO A 237 2.13 6.41 24.11
C PRO A 237 1.70 6.80 22.70
N ALA A 238 2.46 7.68 22.05
CA ALA A 238 2.20 8.03 20.66
C ALA A 238 2.07 6.74 19.84
N PRO A 239 1.03 6.62 18.98
CA PRO A 239 0.80 5.39 18.23
C PRO A 239 2.07 5.00 17.47
N VAL A 240 2.31 3.68 17.35
CA VAL A 240 3.49 3.08 16.73
C VAL A 240 3.72 3.60 15.30
N ALA A 241 2.69 4.16 14.64
CA ALA A 241 2.75 4.88 13.39
C ALA A 241 3.77 6.05 13.37
N ALA A 242 4.02 6.73 14.51
CA ALA A 242 5.03 7.79 14.58
C ALA A 242 6.46 7.25 14.41
N ARG A 243 6.72 6.00 14.82
CA ARG A 243 8.02 5.35 14.64
C ARG A 243 8.26 4.91 13.18
N ARG A 244 7.21 4.58 12.44
CA ARG A 244 7.30 4.17 11.03
C ARG A 244 7.52 5.39 10.13
N LYS A 245 6.78 6.48 10.35
CA LYS A 245 6.97 7.76 9.62
C LYS A 245 8.38 8.35 9.79
N SER A 246 9.00 8.17 10.96
CA SER A 246 10.40 8.60 11.16
C SER A 246 11.39 7.71 10.39
N ARG A 247 11.12 6.41 10.28
CA ARG A 247 11.96 5.49 9.48
C ARG A 247 11.81 5.70 7.98
N GLU A 248 10.61 5.99 7.50
CA GLU A 248 10.38 6.34 6.09
C GLU A 248 11.02 7.69 5.73
N ARG A 249 10.89 8.70 6.59
CA ARG A 249 11.62 9.98 6.39
C ARG A 249 13.13 9.79 6.40
N LEU A 250 13.64 8.90 7.24
CA LEU A 250 15.07 8.56 7.26
C LEU A 250 15.48 7.81 5.98
N ALA A 251 14.63 6.89 5.47
CA ALA A 251 14.87 6.18 4.23
C ALA A 251 14.81 7.12 3.02
N TRP A 252 13.85 8.05 2.96
CA TRP A 252 13.78 9.07 1.91
C TRP A 252 14.93 10.06 1.98
N ALA A 253 15.38 10.44 3.19
CA ALA A 253 16.57 11.28 3.38
C ALA A 253 17.85 10.55 2.92
N ALA A 254 18.01 9.25 3.26
CA ALA A 254 19.13 8.44 2.80
C ALA A 254 19.11 8.26 1.27
N PHE A 255 17.92 8.05 0.67
CA PHE A 255 17.76 7.98 -0.78
C PHE A 255 18.11 9.32 -1.46
N GLY A 256 17.69 10.45 -0.88
CA GLY A 256 18.00 11.78 -1.38
C GLY A 256 19.52 12.06 -1.35
N VAL A 257 20.23 11.66 -0.28
CA VAL A 257 21.68 11.77 -0.17
C VAL A 257 22.38 10.88 -1.20
N ALA A 258 21.91 9.63 -1.38
CA ALA A 258 22.48 8.71 -2.37
C ALA A 258 22.26 9.21 -3.81
N ALA A 259 21.09 9.74 -4.13
CA ALA A 259 20.80 10.33 -5.42
C ALA A 259 21.63 11.57 -5.70
N LEU A 260 21.87 12.44 -4.71
CA LEU A 260 22.76 13.59 -4.83
C LEU A 260 24.22 13.17 -5.06
N ALA A 261 24.70 12.16 -4.32
CA ALA A 261 26.04 11.62 -4.51
C ALA A 261 26.22 11.00 -5.90
N ALA A 262 25.23 10.27 -6.40
CA ALA A 262 25.24 9.73 -7.77
C ALA A 262 25.22 10.85 -8.83
N ALA A 263 24.44 11.89 -8.64
CA ALA A 263 24.40 13.05 -9.54
C ALA A 263 25.75 13.81 -9.56
N LEU A 264 26.40 13.98 -8.40
CA LEU A 264 27.71 14.59 -8.32
C LEU A 264 28.80 13.71 -8.98
N ALA A 265 28.72 12.38 -8.80
CA ALA A 265 29.64 11.45 -9.45
C ALA A 265 29.50 11.45 -10.97
N THR A 266 28.26 11.45 -11.48
CA THR A 266 28.00 11.54 -12.94
C THR A 266 28.39 12.90 -13.51
N ALA A 267 28.11 14.00 -12.78
CA ALA A 267 28.57 15.33 -13.20
C ALA A 267 30.11 15.40 -13.25
N GLY A 268 30.83 14.81 -12.27
CA GLY A 268 32.29 14.71 -12.28
C GLY A 268 32.85 13.88 -13.43
N LEU A 269 32.13 12.83 -13.86
CA LEU A 269 32.49 12.03 -15.05
C LEU A 269 32.23 12.78 -16.37
N VAL A 270 31.10 13.50 -16.47
CA VAL A 270 30.75 14.28 -17.67
C VAL A 270 31.60 15.54 -17.82
N LEU A 271 31.97 16.18 -16.69
CA LEU A 271 32.81 17.36 -16.68
C LEU A 271 34.32 17.04 -16.85
N ARG A 272 34.76 15.78 -16.79
CA ARG A 272 36.04 15.35 -17.30
C ARG A 272 35.96 15.43 -18.81
N ALA A 273 36.34 16.61 -19.36
CA ALA A 273 36.50 16.77 -20.79
C ALA A 273 37.42 15.65 -21.30
N PRO A 274 37.05 14.91 -22.34
CA PRO A 274 37.99 13.99 -22.98
C PRO A 274 39.20 14.80 -23.44
N ASP A 275 40.40 14.32 -23.13
CA ASP A 275 41.64 14.90 -23.69
C ASP A 275 41.46 14.95 -25.20
N THR A 276 41.18 16.15 -25.74
CA THR A 276 41.15 16.33 -27.18
C THR A 276 42.56 16.06 -27.71
N PRO A 277 42.74 15.12 -28.65
CA PRO A 277 44.05 14.83 -29.19
C PRO A 277 44.64 16.11 -29.76
N ARG A 278 45.78 16.50 -29.21
CA ARG A 278 46.49 17.74 -29.58
C ARG A 278 46.94 17.60 -31.03
N GLN A 279 46.31 18.33 -31.96
CA GLN A 279 46.76 18.36 -33.34
C GLN A 279 48.13 19.04 -33.38
N VAL A 280 49.18 18.26 -33.66
CA VAL A 280 50.53 18.77 -33.89
C VAL A 280 50.71 18.93 -35.40
N ARG A 281 50.96 20.15 -35.87
CA ARG A 281 51.29 20.45 -37.27
C ARG A 281 52.82 20.63 -37.30
N PHE A 282 53.51 19.88 -38.15
CA PHE A 282 54.94 20.03 -38.38
C PHE A 282 55.24 19.91 -39.85
N LEU A 283 56.27 20.59 -40.31
CA LEU A 283 56.81 20.49 -41.65
C LEU A 283 57.82 19.35 -41.66
N ILE A 284 57.74 18.54 -42.66
CA ILE A 284 58.77 17.50 -42.94
C ILE A 284 59.53 17.96 -44.16
N ASP A 285 60.69 18.49 -43.91
CA ASP A 285 61.58 18.79 -45.02
C ASP A 285 62.17 17.47 -45.55
N ALA A 286 62.10 17.35 -46.88
CA ALA A 286 62.80 16.25 -47.54
C ALA A 286 64.32 16.38 -47.31
N PRO A 287 65.01 15.31 -46.95
CA PRO A 287 66.48 15.35 -46.96
C PRO A 287 67.02 15.81 -48.33
N SER A 288 68.03 16.64 -48.37
CA SER A 288 68.48 17.29 -49.57
C SER A 288 68.85 16.32 -50.70
N ASN A 289 69.00 15.05 -50.40
CA ASN A 289 69.41 13.98 -51.31
C ASN A 289 68.33 12.93 -51.57
N LEU A 290 67.11 13.08 -51.04
CA LEU A 290 66.06 12.10 -51.20
C LEU A 290 64.72 12.80 -51.48
N PRO A 291 64.44 13.20 -52.74
CA PRO A 291 63.15 13.80 -53.06
C PRO A 291 61.97 12.83 -52.85
N PHE A 292 60.91 13.30 -52.20
CA PHE A 292 59.76 12.51 -51.99
C PHE A 292 59.04 12.16 -53.32
N ILE A 293 58.68 10.88 -53.44
CA ILE A 293 57.82 10.40 -54.53
C ILE A 293 56.56 9.86 -53.90
N GLY A 294 55.45 10.63 -53.94
CA GLY A 294 54.13 10.26 -53.42
C GLY A 294 53.84 10.79 -52.03
N SER A 295 52.62 10.45 -51.47
CA SER A 295 52.15 10.95 -50.21
C SER A 295 52.71 10.15 -49.02
N PRO A 296 53.23 10.79 -47.99
CA PRO A 296 53.69 10.10 -46.79
C PRO A 296 52.52 9.47 -46.01
N ARG A 297 52.80 8.36 -45.34
CA ARG A 297 51.84 7.66 -44.46
C ARG A 297 52.39 7.65 -43.04
N VAL A 298 51.54 8.01 -42.09
CA VAL A 298 51.86 7.97 -40.67
C VAL A 298 51.49 6.59 -40.12
N SER A 299 52.32 6.04 -39.24
CA SER A 299 52.05 4.78 -38.55
C SER A 299 50.82 4.91 -37.63
N PRO A 300 50.11 3.82 -37.35
CA PRO A 300 48.90 3.86 -36.49
C PRO A 300 49.14 4.40 -35.07
N ASP A 301 50.33 4.25 -34.55
CA ASP A 301 50.77 4.78 -33.25
C ASP A 301 51.24 6.26 -33.31
N GLY A 302 51.27 6.86 -34.51
CA GLY A 302 51.65 8.26 -34.71
C GLY A 302 53.14 8.55 -34.49
N THR A 303 54.02 7.56 -34.38
CA THR A 303 55.44 7.76 -34.03
C THR A 303 56.37 7.75 -35.23
N ARG A 304 55.95 7.22 -36.39
CA ARG A 304 56.77 7.06 -37.58
C ARG A 304 56.06 7.50 -38.83
N ILE A 305 56.82 7.88 -39.84
CA ILE A 305 56.37 8.22 -41.18
C ILE A 305 57.05 7.34 -42.20
N ALA A 306 56.27 6.69 -43.07
CA ALA A 306 56.77 5.96 -44.24
C ALA A 306 56.53 6.78 -45.49
N PHE A 307 57.52 6.88 -46.33
CA PHE A 307 57.45 7.59 -47.62
C PHE A 307 58.29 6.89 -48.69
N ARG A 308 58.01 7.14 -49.95
CA ARG A 308 58.79 6.65 -51.09
C ARG A 308 59.73 7.73 -51.52
N ALA A 309 60.96 7.39 -51.69
CA ALA A 309 62.00 8.29 -52.21
C ALA A 309 62.99 7.55 -53.14
N THR A 310 63.71 8.29 -53.96
CA THR A 310 64.72 7.76 -54.84
C THR A 310 66.06 8.27 -54.34
N ASP A 311 67.05 7.40 -54.24
CA ASP A 311 68.41 7.74 -53.81
C ASP A 311 69.20 8.41 -54.95
N ASP A 312 70.37 8.89 -54.61
CA ASP A 312 71.33 9.57 -55.56
C ASP A 312 71.76 8.67 -56.72
N MET A 313 71.56 7.37 -56.65
CA MET A 313 71.87 6.41 -57.71
C MET A 313 70.61 6.06 -58.56
N GLY A 314 69.47 6.76 -58.38
CA GLY A 314 68.30 6.55 -59.12
C GLY A 314 67.48 5.32 -58.67
N GLN A 315 67.72 4.70 -57.53
CA GLN A 315 67.04 3.57 -57.03
C GLN A 315 65.90 4.01 -56.10
N SER A 316 64.68 3.59 -56.41
CA SER A 316 63.51 3.90 -55.60
C SER A 316 63.33 2.90 -54.46
N GLY A 317 62.89 3.38 -53.28
CA GLY A 317 62.67 2.57 -52.12
C GLY A 317 61.61 3.17 -51.17
N ILE A 318 61.16 2.35 -50.21
CA ILE A 318 60.30 2.81 -49.13
C ILE A 318 61.19 3.11 -47.92
N TRP A 319 61.16 4.34 -47.48
CA TRP A 319 61.91 4.86 -46.36
C TRP A 319 60.94 5.09 -45.18
N VAL A 320 61.53 4.84 -43.96
CA VAL A 320 60.76 5.10 -42.70
C VAL A 320 61.62 6.02 -41.84
N ARG A 321 60.95 7.06 -41.28
CA ARG A 321 61.64 7.98 -40.34
C ARG A 321 60.80 8.05 -39.06
N ALA A 322 61.38 7.93 -37.91
CA ALA A 322 60.75 8.24 -36.64
C ALA A 322 60.55 9.77 -36.52
N LEU A 323 59.49 10.20 -35.88
CA LEU A 323 59.15 11.65 -35.77
C LEU A 323 60.14 12.38 -34.83
N ASP A 324 60.89 11.67 -34.02
CA ASP A 324 61.91 12.15 -33.11
C ASP A 324 63.33 12.07 -33.71
N SER A 325 63.44 11.60 -34.96
CA SER A 325 64.71 11.46 -35.66
C SER A 325 64.77 12.24 -36.98
N LEU A 326 65.87 12.79 -37.37
CA LEU A 326 66.06 13.46 -38.65
C LEU A 326 66.50 12.53 -39.76
N GLU A 327 66.99 11.35 -39.44
CA GLU A 327 67.57 10.42 -40.43
C GLU A 327 66.53 9.36 -40.84
N PRO A 328 66.23 9.23 -42.12
CA PRO A 328 65.42 8.18 -42.65
C PRO A 328 66.19 6.88 -42.85
N VAL A 329 65.53 5.77 -42.63
CA VAL A 329 66.11 4.43 -42.82
C VAL A 329 65.40 3.75 -43.99
N LEU A 330 66.14 3.17 -44.91
CA LEU A 330 65.57 2.40 -46.03
C LEU A 330 65.01 1.08 -45.51
N LEU A 331 63.68 0.87 -45.73
CA LEU A 331 63.04 -0.34 -45.35
C LEU A 331 63.08 -1.43 -46.42
N THR A 332 62.87 -1.06 -47.69
CA THR A 332 62.93 -1.97 -48.82
C THR A 332 63.18 -1.19 -50.13
N ARG A 333 63.79 -1.82 -51.09
CA ARG A 333 63.94 -1.29 -52.48
C ARG A 333 62.73 -1.77 -53.32
N VAL A 334 62.18 -0.91 -54.17
CA VAL A 334 61.05 -1.19 -55.05
C VAL A 334 61.50 -1.04 -56.50
#